data_898afd0fb70b53bc0947aca30c2164d3
#
_entry.id   898afd0fb70b53bc0947aca30c2164d3
#
_cell.length_a   1.000
_cell.length_b   1.000
_cell.length_c   1.000
_cell.angle_alpha   90.00
_cell.angle_beta   90.00
_cell.angle_gamma   90.00
#
_symmetry.space_group_name_H-M   'P 1'
#
loop_
_entity.id
_entity.type
_entity.pdbx_description
1 polymer ?
#
loop_
_entity_poly.entity_id
_entity_poly.type
_entity_poly.pdbx_seq_one_letter_code
_entity_poly.pdbx_strand_id
1 'polypeptide(L)'
;YNTDAFHVEKRAALIEDLVAEIKGGKIKILVHSVAKGNLKPMISELTPTLQTDDFQLTIQAMGISLYDWTNAIFEARLFSDDARVISFTSEGNTKAWKNYAAVSAAKVTLEAITRNIALEYAPFGIRANCIQAGVTDTASLRMIPGSDEIKKHSLLRNPFNRLTLPEDVANVVYLLSKDEAAWINGTIIPVDGGEHIS
;
A
#
# COMPACT_ATOMS: atom_id res chain seq x y z
N TYR A 1 -5.86 -15.03 -10.61
CA TYR A 1 -4.45 -15.41 -10.58
C TYR A 1 -3.91 -15.42 -9.15
N ASN A 2 -3.23 -16.49 -8.77
CA ASN A 2 -2.51 -16.59 -7.50
C ASN A 2 -1.01 -16.72 -7.82
N THR A 3 -0.27 -15.62 -7.76
CA THR A 3 1.14 -15.58 -8.14
C THR A 3 1.96 -14.76 -7.14
N ASP A 4 3.27 -15.02 -7.10
CA ASP A 4 4.18 -14.21 -6.31
C ASP A 4 4.38 -12.85 -7.00
N ALA A 5 3.81 -11.82 -6.38
CA ALA A 5 3.77 -10.46 -6.92
C ALA A 5 5.16 -9.80 -7.09
N PHE A 6 6.21 -10.36 -6.47
CA PHE A 6 7.57 -9.78 -6.50
C PHE A 6 8.46 -10.41 -7.55
N HIS A 7 8.07 -11.56 -8.08
CA HIS A 7 8.87 -12.29 -9.05
C HIS A 7 8.74 -11.68 -10.43
N VAL A 8 9.85 -11.29 -11.03
CA VAL A 8 9.86 -10.56 -12.31
C VAL A 8 9.22 -11.38 -13.42
N GLU A 9 9.63 -12.67 -13.55
CA GLU A 9 9.11 -13.56 -14.59
C GLU A 9 7.62 -13.87 -14.40
N LYS A 10 7.18 -14.03 -13.16
CA LYS A 10 5.75 -14.27 -12.86
C LYS A 10 4.90 -13.04 -13.14
N ARG A 11 5.44 -11.83 -12.86
CA ARG A 11 4.77 -10.58 -13.22
C ARG A 11 4.67 -10.45 -14.75
N ALA A 12 5.74 -10.72 -15.48
CA ALA A 12 5.74 -10.66 -16.95
C ALA A 12 4.70 -11.62 -17.54
N ALA A 13 4.71 -12.89 -17.13
CA ALA A 13 3.73 -13.88 -17.56
C ALA A 13 2.28 -13.45 -17.25
N LEU A 14 2.03 -12.89 -16.06
CA LEU A 14 0.70 -12.39 -15.70
C LEU A 14 0.26 -11.22 -16.59
N ILE A 15 1.17 -10.32 -16.95
CA ILE A 15 0.85 -9.21 -17.86
C ILE A 15 0.51 -9.74 -19.27
N GLU A 16 1.25 -10.74 -19.76
CA GLU A 16 0.94 -11.39 -21.05
C GLU A 16 -0.46 -12.05 -21.04
N ASP A 17 -0.77 -12.79 -19.97
CA ASP A 17 -2.08 -13.41 -19.78
C ASP A 17 -3.20 -12.34 -19.74
N LEU A 18 -2.98 -11.23 -19.00
CA LEU A 18 -3.95 -10.14 -18.94
C LEU A 18 -4.21 -9.52 -20.33
N VAL A 19 -3.17 -9.29 -21.14
CA VAL A 19 -3.31 -8.79 -22.51
C VAL A 19 -4.23 -9.69 -23.33
N ALA A 20 -4.05 -11.01 -23.21
CA ALA A 20 -4.86 -11.99 -23.92
C ALA A 20 -6.31 -12.04 -23.42
N GLU A 21 -6.52 -11.97 -22.11
CA GLU A 21 -7.85 -12.13 -21.50
C GLU A 21 -8.74 -10.91 -21.64
N ILE A 22 -8.22 -9.71 -21.48
CA ILE A 22 -9.04 -8.48 -21.49
C ILE A 22 -9.46 -8.04 -22.90
N LYS A 23 -8.96 -8.70 -23.94
CA LYS A 23 -9.42 -8.56 -25.35
C LYS A 23 -9.62 -7.10 -25.80
N GLY A 24 -8.64 -6.26 -25.53
CA GLY A 24 -8.70 -4.82 -25.83
C GLY A 24 -9.37 -3.97 -24.75
N GLY A 25 -9.85 -4.56 -23.68
CA GLY A 25 -10.24 -3.84 -22.47
C GLY A 25 -9.06 -3.11 -21.83
N LYS A 26 -9.36 -2.29 -20.84
CA LYS A 26 -8.35 -1.47 -20.14
C LYS A 26 -8.50 -1.58 -18.63
N ILE A 27 -7.40 -1.40 -17.92
CA ILE A 27 -7.35 -1.36 -16.46
C ILE A 27 -7.68 0.07 -16.00
N LYS A 28 -8.81 0.24 -15.35
CA LYS A 28 -9.22 1.51 -14.74
C LYS A 28 -8.52 1.75 -13.40
N ILE A 29 -8.27 0.69 -12.63
CA ILE A 29 -7.70 0.81 -11.27
C ILE A 29 -6.66 -0.29 -11.05
N LEU A 30 -5.47 0.12 -10.61
CA LEU A 30 -4.48 -0.74 -9.98
C LEU A 30 -4.52 -0.52 -8.46
N VAL A 31 -4.84 -1.55 -7.69
CA VAL A 31 -4.80 -1.52 -6.24
C VAL A 31 -3.59 -2.30 -5.75
N HIS A 32 -2.60 -1.61 -5.20
CA HIS A 32 -1.41 -2.21 -4.62
C HIS A 32 -1.60 -2.42 -3.11
N SER A 33 -2.07 -3.62 -2.74
CA SER A 33 -2.32 -4.01 -1.35
C SER A 33 -1.39 -5.14 -0.92
N VAL A 34 -0.11 -4.80 -0.73
CA VAL A 34 0.92 -5.76 -0.38
C VAL A 34 1.42 -5.50 1.05
N ALA A 35 1.41 -6.56 1.87
CA ALA A 35 1.90 -6.54 3.24
C ALA A 35 2.84 -7.73 3.47
N LYS A 36 4.07 -7.63 2.96
CA LYS A 36 5.12 -8.65 3.14
C LYS A 36 6.40 -7.96 3.63
N GLY A 37 6.76 -8.20 4.88
CA GLY A 37 7.97 -7.60 5.46
C GLY A 37 8.36 -8.25 6.77
N ASN A 38 9.54 -7.93 7.25
CA ASN A 38 10.11 -8.48 8.47
C ASN A 38 9.84 -7.57 9.66
N LEU A 39 9.36 -8.19 10.74
CA LEU A 39 8.98 -7.57 12.00
C LEU A 39 9.95 -8.01 13.10
N LYS A 40 11.14 -7.42 13.12
CA LYS A 40 12.19 -7.70 14.08
C LYS A 40 12.61 -6.43 14.79
N PRO A 41 13.12 -6.50 16.04
CA PRO A 41 13.71 -5.36 16.73
C PRO A 41 15.01 -4.93 16.04
N MET A 42 15.36 -3.64 16.12
CA MET A 42 16.67 -3.14 15.70
C MET A 42 17.78 -3.57 16.67
N ILE A 43 17.45 -3.69 17.95
CA ILE A 43 18.37 -4.10 19.04
C ILE A 43 17.65 -5.10 19.91
N SER A 44 18.31 -6.23 20.21
CA SER A 44 17.84 -7.23 21.18
C SER A 44 19.01 -8.13 21.59
N GLU A 45 19.01 -8.56 22.85
CA GLU A 45 19.89 -9.61 23.36
C GLU A 45 19.23 -10.99 23.32
N LEU A 46 17.91 -11.06 23.14
CA LEU A 46 17.11 -12.28 23.29
C LEU A 46 16.60 -12.85 21.97
N THR A 47 16.51 -12.03 20.93
CA THR A 47 15.91 -12.42 19.65
C THR A 47 16.73 -11.92 18.47
N PRO A 48 16.63 -12.55 17.27
CA PRO A 48 17.26 -12.04 16.08
C PRO A 48 16.84 -10.59 15.78
N THR A 49 17.79 -9.75 15.42
CA THR A 49 17.59 -8.34 15.06
C THR A 49 17.45 -8.14 13.57
N LEU A 50 16.98 -6.94 13.17
CA LEU A 50 16.93 -6.53 11.77
C LEU A 50 18.34 -6.51 11.15
N GLN A 51 18.45 -7.04 9.95
CA GLN A 51 19.65 -6.98 9.10
C GLN A 51 19.33 -6.18 7.83
N THR A 52 20.35 -5.82 7.08
CA THR A 52 20.21 -5.11 5.80
C THR A 52 19.25 -5.81 4.85
N ASP A 53 19.35 -7.14 4.74
CA ASP A 53 18.50 -7.94 3.86
C ASP A 53 17.02 -7.87 4.27
N ASP A 54 16.71 -7.74 5.56
CA ASP A 54 15.34 -7.56 6.06
C ASP A 54 14.73 -6.25 5.55
N PHE A 55 15.53 -5.16 5.57
CA PHE A 55 15.11 -3.87 5.01
C PHE A 55 14.95 -3.95 3.50
N GLN A 56 15.92 -4.50 2.78
CA GLN A 56 15.89 -4.62 1.32
C GLN A 56 14.66 -5.41 0.87
N LEU A 57 14.42 -6.59 1.45
CA LEU A 57 13.27 -7.42 1.14
C LEU A 57 11.95 -6.69 1.40
N THR A 58 11.84 -6.01 2.55
CA THR A 58 10.60 -5.33 2.94
C THR A 58 10.33 -4.11 2.06
N ILE A 59 11.36 -3.31 1.77
CA ILE A 59 11.24 -2.13 0.89
C ILE A 59 10.92 -2.57 -0.54
N GLN A 60 11.58 -3.61 -1.06
CA GLN A 60 11.28 -4.17 -2.37
C GLN A 60 9.82 -4.63 -2.45
N ALA A 61 9.38 -5.39 -1.45
CA ALA A 61 8.05 -5.99 -1.47
C ALA A 61 6.91 -4.99 -1.30
N MET A 62 7.03 -4.05 -0.37
CA MET A 62 5.94 -3.15 0.01
C MET A 62 6.05 -1.76 -0.62
N GLY A 63 7.25 -1.35 -1.02
CA GLY A 63 7.52 -0.03 -1.62
C GLY A 63 7.73 -0.11 -3.13
N ILE A 64 8.87 -0.69 -3.54
CA ILE A 64 9.32 -0.65 -4.94
C ILE A 64 8.37 -1.43 -5.87
N SER A 65 7.77 -2.52 -5.41
CA SER A 65 6.82 -3.30 -6.23
C SER A 65 5.62 -2.49 -6.73
N LEU A 66 5.26 -1.38 -6.09
CA LEU A 66 4.25 -0.44 -6.62
C LEU A 66 4.69 0.13 -7.97
N TYR A 67 5.94 0.59 -8.07
CA TYR A 67 6.52 1.06 -9.33
C TYR A 67 6.57 -0.08 -10.35
N ASP A 68 7.08 -1.23 -9.95
CA ASP A 68 7.23 -2.38 -10.84
C ASP A 68 5.91 -2.78 -11.53
N TRP A 69 4.81 -2.85 -10.77
CA TRP A 69 3.49 -3.16 -11.30
C TRP A 69 2.92 -2.03 -12.16
N THR A 70 3.07 -0.78 -11.71
CA THR A 70 2.60 0.37 -12.47
C THR A 70 3.31 0.46 -13.81
N ASN A 71 4.64 0.32 -13.82
CA ASN A 71 5.43 0.39 -15.05
C ASN A 71 5.11 -0.79 -15.99
N ALA A 72 5.00 -2.02 -15.47
CA ALA A 72 4.67 -3.18 -16.30
C ALA A 72 3.31 -3.05 -17.00
N ILE A 73 2.29 -2.56 -16.29
CA ILE A 73 0.96 -2.30 -16.86
C ILE A 73 1.02 -1.16 -17.88
N PHE A 74 1.78 -0.11 -17.61
CA PHE A 74 1.96 1.04 -18.48
C PHE A 74 2.66 0.66 -19.79
N GLU A 75 3.79 -0.04 -19.73
CA GLU A 75 4.54 -0.50 -20.91
C GLU A 75 3.71 -1.44 -21.78
N ALA A 76 2.88 -2.27 -21.18
CA ALA A 76 1.92 -3.12 -21.87
C ALA A 76 0.71 -2.35 -22.44
N ARG A 77 0.62 -1.03 -22.24
CA ARG A 77 -0.48 -0.15 -22.68
C ARG A 77 -1.86 -0.63 -22.20
N LEU A 78 -1.91 -1.18 -20.98
CA LEU A 78 -3.13 -1.73 -20.43
C LEU A 78 -3.97 -0.72 -19.63
N PHE A 79 -3.41 0.39 -19.17
CA PHE A 79 -4.18 1.43 -18.49
C PHE A 79 -5.21 2.10 -19.42
N SER A 80 -6.35 2.46 -18.86
CA SER A 80 -7.32 3.34 -19.50
C SER A 80 -6.79 4.79 -19.53
N ASP A 81 -7.36 5.63 -20.40
CA ASP A 81 -7.00 7.05 -20.51
C ASP A 81 -7.33 7.88 -19.25
N ASP A 82 -8.08 7.29 -18.32
CA ASP A 82 -8.39 7.84 -16.99
C ASP A 82 -8.25 6.74 -15.97
N ALA A 83 -7.01 6.44 -15.54
CA ALA A 83 -6.71 5.36 -14.62
C ALA A 83 -6.33 5.85 -13.21
N ARG A 84 -6.44 4.94 -12.24
CA ARG A 84 -6.08 5.15 -10.83
C ARG A 84 -5.07 4.12 -10.39
N VAL A 85 -4.02 4.56 -9.70
CA VAL A 85 -3.09 3.73 -8.93
C VAL A 85 -3.32 4.04 -7.45
N ILE A 86 -3.72 3.05 -6.68
CA ILE A 86 -4.04 3.20 -5.26
C ILE A 86 -3.13 2.29 -4.45
N SER A 87 -2.43 2.87 -3.49
CA SER A 87 -1.55 2.18 -2.57
C SER A 87 -1.99 2.37 -1.12
N PHE A 88 -1.46 1.58 -0.19
CA PHE A 88 -1.83 1.66 1.22
C PHE A 88 -0.62 1.89 2.10
N THR A 89 -0.70 2.92 2.93
CA THR A 89 0.23 3.21 4.02
C THR A 89 -0.44 3.06 5.38
N SER A 90 0.24 3.42 6.43
CA SER A 90 -0.24 3.41 7.80
C SER A 90 0.42 4.54 8.60
N GLU A 91 -0.10 4.85 9.76
CA GLU A 91 0.48 5.84 10.69
C GLU A 91 1.93 5.52 11.10
N GLY A 92 2.36 4.25 10.94
CA GLY A 92 3.74 3.81 11.14
C GLY A 92 4.77 4.40 10.17
N ASN A 93 4.36 5.21 9.17
CA ASN A 93 5.23 6.02 8.33
C ASN A 93 5.82 7.23 9.09
N THR A 94 5.09 7.77 10.06
CA THR A 94 5.46 8.94 10.88
C THR A 94 5.65 8.61 12.36
N LYS A 95 4.93 7.61 12.89
CA LYS A 95 5.03 7.17 14.28
C LYS A 95 5.90 5.92 14.39
N ALA A 96 6.85 5.95 15.31
CA ALA A 96 7.73 4.81 15.56
C ALA A 96 7.05 3.75 16.42
N TRP A 97 7.14 2.48 15.98
CA TRP A 97 6.68 1.31 16.71
C TRP A 97 7.84 0.32 16.90
N LYS A 98 7.87 -0.36 18.04
CA LYS A 98 8.85 -1.45 18.23
C LYS A 98 8.66 -2.52 17.16
N ASN A 99 9.76 -3.08 16.67
CA ASN A 99 9.80 -4.13 15.64
C ASN A 99 9.28 -3.72 14.26
N TYR A 100 9.03 -2.44 14.00
CA TYR A 100 8.34 -1.97 12.79
C TYR A 100 9.26 -1.21 11.82
N ALA A 101 10.55 -1.05 12.11
CA ALA A 101 11.43 -0.14 11.38
C ALA A 101 11.53 -0.45 9.87
N ALA A 102 11.65 -1.73 9.49
CA ALA A 102 11.72 -2.12 8.07
C ALA A 102 10.40 -1.81 7.34
N VAL A 103 9.25 -2.05 7.97
CA VAL A 103 7.93 -1.75 7.40
C VAL A 103 7.70 -0.24 7.33
N SER A 104 8.09 0.52 8.35
CA SER A 104 8.04 1.99 8.34
C SER A 104 8.83 2.56 7.15
N ALA A 105 10.08 2.13 6.96
CA ALA A 105 10.91 2.53 5.82
C ALA A 105 10.26 2.19 4.47
N ALA A 106 9.66 1.01 4.35
CA ALA A 106 8.96 0.59 3.15
C ALA A 106 7.72 1.44 2.86
N LYS A 107 6.96 1.85 3.90
CA LYS A 107 5.79 2.73 3.73
C LYS A 107 6.18 4.14 3.29
N VAL A 108 7.24 4.72 3.84
CA VAL A 108 7.78 6.01 3.38
C VAL A 108 8.25 5.92 1.92
N THR A 109 8.90 4.82 1.54
CA THR A 109 9.30 4.55 0.16
C THR A 109 8.09 4.47 -0.77
N LEU A 110 7.04 3.74 -0.39
CA LEU A 110 5.79 3.63 -1.15
C LEU A 110 5.12 4.99 -1.36
N GLU A 111 5.08 5.83 -0.34
CA GLU A 111 4.50 7.17 -0.42
C GLU A 111 5.29 8.09 -1.36
N ALA A 112 6.63 8.01 -1.31
CA ALA A 112 7.49 8.76 -2.22
C ALA A 112 7.27 8.30 -3.67
N ILE A 113 7.21 7.00 -3.92
CA ILE A 113 6.94 6.41 -5.24
C ILE A 113 5.54 6.83 -5.72
N THR A 114 4.51 6.79 -4.86
CA THR A 114 3.15 7.22 -5.22
C THR A 114 3.13 8.66 -5.73
N ARG A 115 3.84 9.59 -5.05
CA ARG A 115 3.92 11.00 -5.48
C ARG A 115 4.62 11.16 -6.83
N ASN A 116 5.68 10.38 -7.09
CA ASN A 116 6.38 10.44 -8.37
C ASN A 116 5.55 9.82 -9.50
N ILE A 117 4.85 8.72 -9.26
CA ILE A 117 3.88 8.18 -10.22
C ILE A 117 2.81 9.24 -10.53
N ALA A 118 2.26 9.90 -9.51
CA ALA A 118 1.26 10.95 -9.69
C ALA A 118 1.73 12.11 -10.55
N LEU A 119 3.03 12.45 -10.50
CA LEU A 119 3.62 13.52 -11.30
C LEU A 119 3.94 13.06 -12.73
N GLU A 120 4.68 11.95 -12.85
CA GLU A 120 5.28 11.56 -14.12
C GLU A 120 4.29 10.85 -15.05
N TYR A 121 3.29 10.14 -14.50
CA TYR A 121 2.28 9.44 -15.31
C TYR A 121 1.00 10.28 -15.54
N ALA A 122 0.88 11.47 -14.95
CA ALA A 122 -0.26 12.36 -15.16
C ALA A 122 -0.52 12.72 -16.64
N PRO A 123 0.51 12.99 -17.49
CA PRO A 123 0.29 13.25 -18.92
C PRO A 123 -0.38 12.09 -19.66
N PHE A 124 -0.36 10.89 -19.11
CA PHE A 124 -0.99 9.69 -19.66
C PHE A 124 -2.35 9.38 -19.02
N GLY A 125 -2.93 10.32 -18.28
CA GLY A 125 -4.24 10.16 -17.63
C GLY A 125 -4.22 9.28 -16.35
N ILE A 126 -3.05 8.97 -15.82
CA ILE A 126 -2.92 8.13 -14.62
C ILE A 126 -2.76 9.01 -13.39
N ARG A 127 -3.57 8.76 -12.38
CA ARG A 127 -3.50 9.40 -11.06
C ARG A 127 -3.09 8.39 -10.02
N ALA A 128 -2.25 8.79 -9.09
CA ALA A 128 -1.80 7.91 -8.01
C ALA A 128 -2.04 8.56 -6.64
N ASN A 129 -2.67 7.81 -5.74
CA ASN A 129 -2.91 8.25 -4.38
C ASN A 129 -2.62 7.13 -3.38
N CYS A 130 -2.28 7.51 -2.17
CA CYS A 130 -2.02 6.58 -1.08
C CYS A 130 -3.10 6.71 -0.01
N ILE A 131 -3.70 5.62 0.43
CA ILE A 131 -4.64 5.59 1.53
C ILE A 131 -3.89 5.24 2.82
N GLN A 132 -3.98 6.11 3.83
CA GLN A 132 -3.52 5.82 5.17
C GLN A 132 -4.68 5.23 5.97
N ALA A 133 -4.72 3.91 6.03
CA ALA A 133 -5.72 3.21 6.81
C ALA A 133 -5.41 3.32 8.31
N GLY A 134 -6.45 3.49 9.13
CA GLY A 134 -6.37 3.31 10.57
C GLY A 134 -6.10 1.85 10.95
N VAL A 135 -5.88 1.61 12.22
CA VAL A 135 -5.64 0.26 12.73
C VAL A 135 -6.85 -0.63 12.43
N THR A 136 -6.61 -1.68 11.64
CA THR A 136 -7.62 -2.63 11.16
C THR A 136 -7.23 -4.03 11.61
N ASP A 137 -8.14 -4.76 12.26
CA ASP A 137 -7.87 -6.12 12.76
C ASP A 137 -7.79 -7.14 11.62
N THR A 138 -6.63 -7.19 10.98
CA THR A 138 -6.32 -8.10 9.86
C THR A 138 -5.34 -9.19 10.26
N ALA A 139 -5.21 -10.22 9.43
CA ALA A 139 -4.18 -11.25 9.60
C ALA A 139 -2.77 -10.62 9.66
N SER A 140 -2.51 -9.60 8.83
CA SER A 140 -1.22 -8.89 8.83
C SER A 140 -0.96 -8.13 10.13
N LEU A 141 -1.98 -7.47 10.72
CA LEU A 141 -1.82 -6.81 12.01
C LEU A 141 -1.49 -7.82 13.11
N ARG A 142 -2.18 -8.96 13.13
CA ARG A 142 -1.99 -10.01 14.15
C ARG A 142 -0.58 -10.63 14.13
N MET A 143 0.16 -10.48 13.04
CA MET A 143 1.57 -10.89 12.96
C MET A 143 2.52 -9.91 13.67
N ILE A 144 2.08 -8.69 13.97
CA ILE A 144 2.91 -7.68 14.64
C ILE A 144 2.99 -8.02 16.14
N PRO A 145 4.20 -8.20 16.69
CA PRO A 145 4.36 -8.39 18.14
C PRO A 145 3.76 -7.20 18.91
N GLY A 146 2.87 -7.49 19.86
CA GLY A 146 2.15 -6.45 20.60
C GLY A 146 0.91 -5.90 19.91
N SER A 147 0.38 -6.58 18.89
CA SER A 147 -0.80 -6.14 18.13
C SER A 147 -2.04 -5.87 18.97
N ASP A 148 -2.23 -6.58 20.08
CA ASP A 148 -3.36 -6.34 20.98
C ASP A 148 -3.25 -4.99 21.70
N GLU A 149 -2.04 -4.58 22.09
CA GLU A 149 -1.79 -3.25 22.67
C GLU A 149 -2.00 -2.16 21.62
N ILE A 150 -1.61 -2.40 20.37
CA ILE A 150 -1.86 -1.50 19.25
C ILE A 150 -3.37 -1.30 19.07
N LYS A 151 -4.15 -2.38 19.01
CA LYS A 151 -5.62 -2.33 18.90
C LYS A 151 -6.26 -1.57 20.05
N LYS A 152 -5.86 -1.88 21.28
CA LYS A 152 -6.37 -1.22 22.48
C LYS A 152 -6.08 0.29 22.46
N HIS A 153 -4.86 0.67 22.12
CA HIS A 153 -4.45 2.07 22.03
C HIS A 153 -5.26 2.81 20.93
N SER A 154 -5.44 2.19 19.77
CA SER A 154 -6.23 2.76 18.68
C SER A 154 -7.71 2.94 19.04
N LEU A 155 -8.30 1.96 19.74
CA LEU A 155 -9.68 2.08 20.23
C LEU A 155 -9.86 3.29 21.16
N LEU A 156 -8.88 3.55 22.03
CA LEU A 156 -8.93 4.68 22.97
C LEU A 156 -8.75 6.04 22.27
N ARG A 157 -7.97 6.07 21.21
CA ARG A 157 -7.71 7.29 20.44
C ARG A 157 -8.81 7.60 19.43
N ASN A 158 -9.48 6.57 18.89
CA ASN A 158 -10.43 6.79 17.82
C ASN A 158 -11.68 7.52 18.33
N PRO A 159 -12.04 8.69 17.76
CA PRO A 159 -13.22 9.45 18.16
C PRO A 159 -14.53 8.67 18.07
N PHE A 160 -14.60 7.66 17.20
CA PHE A 160 -15.79 6.79 17.04
C PHE A 160 -15.73 5.54 17.92
N ASN A 161 -14.72 5.38 18.79
CA ASN A 161 -14.55 4.25 19.70
C ASN A 161 -14.59 2.88 19.00
N ARG A 162 -14.09 2.79 17.79
CA ARG A 162 -13.95 1.53 17.04
C ARG A 162 -12.68 1.52 16.19
N LEU A 163 -12.21 0.34 15.81
CA LEU A 163 -11.16 0.19 14.80
C LEU A 163 -11.71 0.48 13.40
N THR A 164 -10.81 0.83 12.51
CA THR A 164 -11.10 0.89 11.07
C THR A 164 -11.45 -0.49 10.56
N LEU A 165 -12.45 -0.58 9.70
CA LEU A 165 -12.88 -1.82 9.04
C LEU A 165 -12.33 -1.84 7.60
N PRO A 166 -12.12 -3.02 7.01
CA PRO A 166 -11.74 -3.13 5.60
C PRO A 166 -12.72 -2.41 4.67
N GLU A 167 -14.02 -2.41 5.01
CA GLU A 167 -15.09 -1.76 4.27
C GLU A 167 -14.94 -0.24 4.26
N ASP A 168 -14.49 0.37 5.36
CA ASP A 168 -14.22 1.82 5.42
C ASP A 168 -13.18 2.21 4.37
N VAL A 169 -12.13 1.41 4.26
CA VAL A 169 -11.04 1.61 3.30
C VAL A 169 -11.50 1.32 1.87
N ALA A 170 -12.21 0.22 1.65
CA ALA A 170 -12.74 -0.17 0.35
C ALA A 170 -13.70 0.88 -0.23
N ASN A 171 -14.53 1.51 0.61
CA ASN A 171 -15.40 2.60 0.21
C ASN A 171 -14.62 3.79 -0.35
N VAL A 172 -13.45 4.13 0.23
CA VAL A 172 -12.61 5.22 -0.29
C VAL A 172 -11.94 4.82 -1.60
N VAL A 173 -11.50 3.57 -1.76
CA VAL A 173 -11.03 3.05 -3.06
C VAL A 173 -12.11 3.22 -4.13
N TYR A 174 -13.36 2.86 -3.81
CA TYR A 174 -14.49 3.05 -4.71
C TYR A 174 -14.74 4.54 -5.04
N LEU A 175 -14.73 5.43 -4.05
CA LEU A 175 -14.89 6.87 -4.26
C LEU A 175 -13.78 7.44 -5.18
N LEU A 176 -12.53 7.04 -4.96
CA LEU A 176 -11.40 7.45 -5.79
C LEU A 176 -11.48 6.93 -7.24
N SER A 177 -12.29 5.90 -7.50
CA SER A 177 -12.53 5.38 -8.85
C SER A 177 -13.50 6.23 -9.68
N LYS A 178 -14.24 7.15 -9.03
CA LYS A 178 -15.25 7.97 -9.67
C LYS A 178 -14.64 9.17 -10.40
N ASP A 179 -15.38 9.67 -11.37
CA ASP A 179 -14.96 10.83 -12.17
C ASP A 179 -14.89 12.11 -11.30
N GLU A 180 -15.72 12.21 -10.27
CA GLU A 180 -15.73 13.31 -9.30
C GLU A 180 -14.43 13.40 -8.49
N ALA A 181 -13.69 12.29 -8.37
CA ALA A 181 -12.37 12.24 -7.73
C ALA A 181 -11.20 12.51 -8.70
N ALA A 182 -11.50 12.88 -9.96
CA ALA A 182 -10.47 13.04 -10.99
C ALA A 182 -9.42 14.14 -10.69
N TRP A 183 -9.70 15.05 -9.75
CA TRP A 183 -8.77 16.12 -9.36
C TRP A 183 -7.97 15.78 -8.10
N ILE A 184 -8.09 14.54 -7.58
CA ILE A 184 -7.32 14.04 -6.44
C ILE A 184 -6.12 13.26 -6.97
N ASN A 185 -4.90 13.80 -6.79
CA ASN A 185 -3.68 13.19 -7.30
C ASN A 185 -2.48 13.50 -6.40
N GLY A 186 -1.62 12.52 -6.16
CA GLY A 186 -0.36 12.66 -5.41
C GLY A 186 -0.51 12.82 -3.90
N THR A 187 -1.66 12.50 -3.32
CA THR A 187 -1.93 12.73 -1.90
C THR A 187 -1.98 11.45 -1.07
N ILE A 188 -1.77 11.63 0.23
CA ILE A 188 -2.05 10.63 1.26
C ILE A 188 -3.39 10.99 1.88
N ILE A 189 -4.34 10.06 1.85
CA ILE A 189 -5.71 10.24 2.32
C ILE A 189 -5.89 9.41 3.59
N PRO A 190 -6.03 10.04 4.77
CA PRO A 190 -6.37 9.33 6.00
C PRO A 190 -7.77 8.73 5.94
N VAL A 191 -7.87 7.44 6.26
CA VAL A 191 -9.14 6.69 6.37
C VAL A 191 -9.11 5.93 7.68
N ASP A 192 -9.24 6.64 8.77
CA ASP A 192 -8.99 6.17 10.13
C ASP A 192 -9.99 6.69 11.18
N GLY A 193 -11.07 7.35 10.73
CA GLY A 193 -12.08 7.94 11.63
C GLY A 193 -11.51 9.03 12.54
N GLY A 194 -10.42 9.69 12.18
CA GLY A 194 -9.77 10.72 12.98
C GLY A 194 -8.79 10.20 14.02
N GLU A 195 -8.41 8.92 13.96
CA GLU A 195 -7.44 8.33 14.89
C GLU A 195 -6.08 9.07 14.89
N HIS A 196 -5.63 9.56 13.73
CA HIS A 196 -4.32 10.20 13.59
C HIS A 196 -4.22 11.59 14.23
N ILE A 197 -5.35 12.27 14.46
CA ILE A 197 -5.41 13.62 15.07
C ILE A 197 -5.69 13.60 16.57
N SER A 198 -5.80 12.43 17.18
CA SER A 198 -6.17 12.24 18.59
C SER A 198 -5.01 11.71 19.43
#